data_737978347dc030722727afed4d82e534
#
_entry.id   737978347dc030722727afed4d82e534
#
_cell.length_a   1.000
_cell.length_b   1.000
_cell.length_c   1.000
_cell.angle_alpha   90.00
_cell.angle_beta   90.00
_cell.angle_gamma   90.00
#
_symmetry.space_group_name_H-M   'P 1'
#
loop_
_entity.id
_entity.type
_entity.pdbx_description
1 polymer ?
#
loop_
_entity_poly.entity_id
_entity_poly.type
_entity_poly.pdbx_seq_one_letter_code
_entity_poly.pdbx_strand_id
1 'polypeptide(L)'
;GDVLVTPLQVARFMAAIGNGGTLYRPQLIEKIVGPDGSVSATFAPEVVGALPIQPDRLKALQDAMVNVIKNQRGTAFFRIGEMPIPAAGKTGTAESSIPGSPHAWFAGYTFNSFNGKPDIAVAVIVENEGEGSDFAAPIFRRVLEAYYFGSPQVLYWFESGFGITRTPTPFGGIPTKTPKP
;
A
#
# COMPACT_ATOMS: atom_id res chain seq x y z
N GLY A 1 16.21 -12.27 9.10
CA GLY A 1 15.00 -13.04 9.26
C GLY A 1 15.02 -14.35 8.49
N ASP A 2 14.36 -15.37 9.02
CA ASP A 2 14.41 -16.73 8.49
C ASP A 2 13.39 -16.98 7.35
N VAL A 3 12.50 -16.02 7.10
CA VAL A 3 11.47 -16.14 6.07
C VAL A 3 11.78 -15.21 4.90
N LEU A 4 12.03 -15.81 3.74
CA LEU A 4 12.25 -15.08 2.49
C LEU A 4 10.94 -14.96 1.73
N VAL A 5 10.56 -13.74 1.41
CA VAL A 5 9.32 -13.41 0.69
C VAL A 5 9.56 -12.35 -0.38
N THR A 6 8.77 -12.41 -1.46
CA THR A 6 8.73 -11.33 -2.43
C THR A 6 7.70 -10.26 -2.05
N PRO A 7 7.82 -9.00 -2.50
CA PRO A 7 6.80 -7.99 -2.31
C PRO A 7 5.41 -8.42 -2.80
N LEU A 8 5.34 -9.16 -3.91
CA LEU A 8 4.07 -9.68 -4.43
C LEU A 8 3.40 -10.68 -3.47
N GLN A 9 4.20 -11.57 -2.83
CA GLN A 9 3.66 -12.49 -1.82
C GLN A 9 3.11 -11.74 -0.60
N VAL A 10 3.81 -10.69 -0.16
CA VAL A 10 3.36 -9.84 0.95
C VAL A 10 2.09 -9.07 0.56
N ALA A 11 2.03 -8.45 -0.62
CA ALA A 11 0.84 -7.76 -1.10
C ALA A 11 -0.36 -8.69 -1.21
N ARG A 12 -0.17 -9.92 -1.72
CA ARG A 12 -1.21 -10.95 -1.77
C ARG A 12 -1.72 -11.34 -0.38
N PHE A 13 -0.83 -11.47 0.58
CA PHE A 13 -1.20 -11.74 1.97
C PHE A 13 -2.00 -10.58 2.58
N MET A 14 -1.59 -9.34 2.34
CA MET A 14 -2.34 -8.15 2.77
C MET A 14 -3.71 -8.05 2.11
N ALA A 15 -3.82 -8.38 0.82
CA ALA A 15 -5.10 -8.48 0.12
C ALA A 15 -6.04 -9.50 0.77
N ALA A 16 -5.52 -10.66 1.19
CA ALA A 16 -6.31 -11.67 1.88
C ALA A 16 -6.80 -11.20 3.25
N ILE A 17 -5.98 -10.46 4.01
CA ILE A 17 -6.42 -9.86 5.27
C ILE A 17 -7.54 -8.84 4.99
N GLY A 18 -7.37 -7.97 4.00
CA GLY A 18 -8.32 -6.91 3.66
C GLY A 18 -9.67 -7.41 3.17
N ASN A 19 -9.69 -8.52 2.43
CA ASN A 19 -10.89 -9.05 1.78
C ASN A 19 -11.67 -10.10 2.58
N GLY A 20 -11.34 -10.29 3.86
CA GLY A 20 -12.02 -11.25 4.71
C GLY A 20 -11.41 -12.67 4.71
N GLY A 21 -10.18 -12.82 4.25
CA GLY A 21 -9.40 -14.05 4.37
C GLY A 21 -9.21 -14.84 3.08
N THR A 22 -9.78 -14.41 1.95
CA THR A 22 -9.69 -15.14 0.69
C THR A 22 -8.36 -14.93 -0.01
N LEU A 23 -7.69 -16.02 -0.39
CA LEU A 23 -6.44 -16.00 -1.15
C LEU A 23 -6.73 -16.20 -2.64
N TYR A 24 -6.37 -15.20 -3.46
CA TYR A 24 -6.47 -15.28 -4.92
C TYR A 24 -5.11 -15.59 -5.57
N ARG A 25 -5.18 -16.22 -6.75
CA ARG A 25 -4.02 -16.33 -7.64
C ARG A 25 -3.73 -14.96 -8.26
N PRO A 26 -2.52 -14.41 -8.17
CA PRO A 26 -2.16 -13.20 -8.90
C PRO A 26 -2.29 -13.41 -10.42
N GLN A 27 -2.93 -12.47 -11.10
CA GLN A 27 -3.15 -12.49 -12.55
C GLN A 27 -2.74 -11.14 -13.13
N LEU A 28 -2.12 -11.14 -14.31
CA LEU A 28 -1.73 -9.93 -15.04
C LEU A 28 -2.68 -9.62 -16.19
N ILE A 29 -3.44 -10.63 -16.64
CA ILE A 29 -4.33 -10.51 -17.79
C ILE A 29 -5.76 -10.70 -17.31
N GLU A 30 -6.60 -9.71 -17.53
CA GLU A 30 -8.04 -9.77 -17.27
C GLU A 30 -8.81 -10.29 -18.51
N LYS A 31 -8.44 -9.77 -19.69
CA LYS A 31 -9.08 -10.13 -20.96
C LYS A 31 -8.16 -9.93 -22.15
N ILE A 32 -8.43 -10.63 -23.22
CA ILE A 32 -7.79 -10.45 -24.53
C ILE A 32 -8.83 -9.87 -25.48
N VAL A 33 -8.47 -8.73 -26.08
CA VAL A 33 -9.38 -8.02 -27.02
C VAL A 33 -8.74 -8.00 -28.40
N GLY A 34 -9.49 -8.39 -29.40
CA GLY A 34 -9.08 -8.34 -30.81
C GLY A 34 -9.00 -6.90 -31.35
N PRO A 35 -8.42 -6.71 -32.56
CA PRO A 35 -8.34 -5.39 -33.20
C PRO A 35 -9.70 -4.76 -33.50
N ASP A 36 -10.73 -5.59 -33.67
CA ASP A 36 -12.14 -5.21 -33.89
C ASP A 36 -12.92 -4.89 -32.61
N GLY A 37 -12.26 -4.92 -31.44
CA GLY A 37 -12.88 -4.73 -30.14
C GLY A 37 -13.58 -5.99 -29.57
N SER A 38 -13.58 -7.11 -30.27
CA SER A 38 -14.16 -8.37 -29.78
C SER A 38 -13.32 -8.94 -28.62
N VAL A 39 -13.98 -9.45 -27.58
CA VAL A 39 -13.31 -10.14 -26.47
C VAL A 39 -13.14 -11.60 -26.84
N SER A 40 -11.88 -12.02 -27.02
CA SER A 40 -11.54 -13.41 -27.39
C SER A 40 -11.32 -14.32 -26.19
N ALA A 41 -10.95 -13.76 -25.03
CA ALA A 41 -10.81 -14.49 -23.77
C ALA A 41 -10.97 -13.56 -22.56
N THR A 42 -11.53 -14.10 -21.47
CA THR A 42 -11.67 -13.42 -20.19
C THR A 42 -11.15 -14.35 -19.08
N PHE A 43 -10.41 -13.80 -18.13
CA PHE A 43 -9.82 -14.53 -17.02
C PHE A 43 -10.47 -14.06 -15.71
N ALA A 44 -11.33 -14.90 -15.14
CA ALA A 44 -11.96 -14.63 -13.85
C ALA A 44 -10.94 -14.77 -12.68
N PRO A 45 -11.14 -14.03 -11.58
CA PRO A 45 -10.33 -14.22 -10.37
C PRO A 45 -10.42 -15.67 -9.86
N GLU A 46 -9.25 -16.29 -9.63
CA GLU A 46 -9.14 -17.67 -9.16
C GLU A 46 -8.85 -17.69 -7.65
N VAL A 47 -9.76 -18.28 -6.86
CA VAL A 47 -9.56 -18.56 -5.44
C VAL A 47 -8.68 -19.80 -5.29
N VAL A 48 -7.56 -19.65 -4.59
CA VAL A 48 -6.60 -20.74 -4.34
C VAL A 48 -6.50 -21.15 -2.88
N GLY A 49 -7.26 -20.52 -1.99
CA GLY A 49 -7.31 -20.86 -0.57
C GLY A 49 -7.91 -19.75 0.28
N ALA A 50 -7.77 -19.93 1.60
CA ALA A 50 -8.18 -18.96 2.60
C ALA A 50 -7.18 -18.91 3.74
N LEU A 51 -7.14 -17.79 4.47
CA LEU A 51 -6.35 -17.66 5.69
C LEU A 51 -6.94 -18.57 6.79
N PRO A 52 -6.13 -19.38 7.46
CA PRO A 52 -6.59 -20.27 8.54
C PRO A 52 -6.80 -19.47 9.85
N ILE A 53 -7.70 -18.50 9.83
CA ILE A 53 -7.97 -17.59 10.95
C ILE A 53 -9.47 -17.46 11.18
N GLN A 54 -9.88 -17.42 12.45
CA GLN A 54 -11.29 -17.22 12.80
C GLN A 54 -11.72 -15.78 12.49
N PRO A 55 -12.99 -15.53 12.11
CA PRO A 55 -13.47 -14.21 11.70
C PRO A 55 -13.27 -13.11 12.75
N ASP A 56 -13.49 -13.42 14.04
CA ASP A 56 -13.28 -12.49 15.16
C ASP A 56 -11.82 -12.08 15.31
N ARG A 57 -10.89 -13.03 15.13
CA ARG A 57 -9.45 -12.76 15.16
C ARG A 57 -8.97 -12.00 13.93
N LEU A 58 -9.53 -12.31 12.76
CA LEU A 58 -9.25 -11.54 11.54
C LEU A 58 -9.71 -10.08 11.71
N LYS A 59 -10.91 -9.86 12.26
CA LYS A 59 -11.41 -8.51 12.55
C LYS A 59 -10.51 -7.77 13.55
N ALA A 60 -10.08 -8.43 14.63
CA ALA A 60 -9.16 -7.84 15.60
C ALA A 60 -7.81 -7.46 14.96
N LEU A 61 -7.29 -8.30 14.04
CA LEU A 61 -6.09 -8.01 13.27
C LEU A 61 -6.28 -6.80 12.36
N GLN A 62 -7.39 -6.72 11.63
CA GLN A 62 -7.73 -5.59 10.77
C GLN A 62 -7.80 -4.29 11.56
N ASP A 63 -8.47 -4.28 12.72
CA ASP A 63 -8.58 -3.11 13.61
C ASP A 63 -7.21 -2.68 14.16
N ALA A 64 -6.37 -3.64 14.53
CA ALA A 64 -4.99 -3.35 14.95
C ALA A 64 -4.17 -2.72 13.83
N MET A 65 -4.33 -3.19 12.58
CA MET A 65 -3.64 -2.63 11.42
C MET A 65 -4.13 -1.23 11.03
N VAL A 66 -5.40 -0.91 11.24
CA VAL A 66 -5.92 0.47 11.13
C VAL A 66 -5.25 1.36 12.18
N ASN A 67 -5.09 0.88 13.40
CA ASN A 67 -4.45 1.64 14.49
C ASN A 67 -2.96 1.91 14.24
N VAL A 68 -2.25 1.11 13.47
CA VAL A 68 -0.86 1.41 13.04
C VAL A 68 -0.79 2.77 12.32
N ILE A 69 -1.83 3.11 11.54
CA ILE A 69 -1.91 4.35 10.76
C ILE A 69 -2.63 5.46 11.53
N LYS A 70 -3.77 5.17 12.18
CA LYS A 70 -4.69 6.19 12.69
C LYS A 70 -4.52 6.52 14.17
N ASN A 71 -3.95 5.64 14.97
CA ASN A 71 -3.71 5.92 16.37
C ASN A 71 -2.42 6.73 16.55
N GLN A 72 -2.42 7.75 17.42
CA GLN A 72 -1.24 8.58 17.71
C GLN A 72 -0.02 7.78 18.20
N ARG A 73 -0.23 6.60 18.77
CA ARG A 73 0.83 5.66 19.17
C ARG A 73 1.19 4.65 18.08
N GLY A 74 0.51 4.70 16.93
CA GLY A 74 0.77 3.83 15.79
C GLY A 74 2.10 4.17 15.12
N THR A 75 2.85 3.15 14.72
CA THR A 75 4.20 3.32 14.17
C THR A 75 4.25 4.11 12.86
N ALA A 76 3.14 4.22 12.13
CA ALA A 76 3.06 5.00 10.89
C ALA A 76 2.30 6.33 11.04
N PHE A 77 1.73 6.62 12.21
CA PHE A 77 0.86 7.78 12.42
C PHE A 77 1.50 9.11 11.99
N PHE A 78 2.72 9.39 12.42
CA PHE A 78 3.39 10.67 12.14
C PHE A 78 3.73 10.89 10.67
N ARG A 79 3.77 9.83 9.87
CA ARG A 79 4.09 9.91 8.44
C ARG A 79 2.86 9.90 7.53
N ILE A 80 1.86 9.07 7.87
CA ILE A 80 0.71 8.85 6.99
C ILE A 80 -0.64 8.91 7.72
N GLY A 81 -0.69 9.25 9.02
CA GLY A 81 -1.90 9.26 9.83
C GLY A 81 -2.97 10.24 9.35
N GLU A 82 -2.56 11.37 8.78
CA GLU A 82 -3.47 12.39 8.22
C GLU A 82 -3.99 12.06 6.81
N MET A 83 -3.53 10.95 6.22
CA MET A 83 -4.01 10.54 4.90
C MET A 83 -5.53 10.31 4.92
N PRO A 84 -6.31 10.91 3.99
CA PRO A 84 -7.77 10.79 3.98
C PRO A 84 -8.25 9.41 3.48
N ILE A 85 -7.40 8.66 2.80
CA ILE A 85 -7.73 7.34 2.24
C ILE A 85 -7.86 6.33 3.38
N PRO A 86 -8.99 5.60 3.49
CA PRO A 86 -9.13 4.52 4.47
C PRO A 86 -8.13 3.41 4.18
N ALA A 87 -7.20 3.20 5.11
CA ALA A 87 -6.15 2.21 4.93
C ALA A 87 -5.75 1.56 6.25
N ALA A 88 -5.28 0.33 6.16
CA ALA A 88 -4.70 -0.47 7.23
C ALA A 88 -3.33 -0.98 6.79
N GLY A 89 -2.41 -1.16 7.72
CA GLY A 89 -1.08 -1.63 7.35
C GLY A 89 -0.18 -1.96 8.54
N LYS A 90 1.06 -2.36 8.22
CA LYS A 90 2.09 -2.69 9.20
C LYS A 90 3.45 -2.24 8.69
N THR A 91 4.19 -1.56 9.55
CA THR A 91 5.61 -1.28 9.35
C THR A 91 6.45 -2.53 9.59
N GLY A 92 7.57 -2.65 8.91
CA GLY A 92 8.55 -3.69 9.14
C GLY A 92 9.96 -3.15 8.96
N THR A 93 10.89 -3.73 9.70
CA THR A 93 12.33 -3.47 9.59
C THR A 93 12.98 -4.84 9.54
N ALA A 94 13.48 -5.23 8.37
CA ALA A 94 14.06 -6.55 8.15
C ALA A 94 15.58 -6.45 8.06
N GLU A 95 16.27 -7.36 8.71
CA GLU A 95 17.73 -7.45 8.62
C GLU A 95 18.18 -7.65 7.17
N SER A 96 19.29 -7.02 6.81
CA SER A 96 19.96 -7.17 5.53
C SER A 96 21.33 -7.81 5.71
N SER A 97 22.01 -8.11 4.59
CA SER A 97 23.40 -8.56 4.61
C SER A 97 24.39 -7.45 4.99
N ILE A 98 23.93 -6.18 5.05
CA ILE A 98 24.75 -5.01 5.41
C ILE A 98 24.47 -4.69 6.88
N PRO A 99 25.42 -4.87 7.80
CA PRO A 99 25.24 -4.54 9.21
C PRO A 99 24.83 -3.09 9.42
N GLY A 100 23.77 -2.86 10.21
CA GLY A 100 23.26 -1.52 10.52
C GLY A 100 22.41 -0.85 9.44
N SER A 101 22.18 -1.52 8.29
CA SER A 101 21.36 -1.01 7.19
C SER A 101 20.20 -1.97 6.87
N PRO A 102 19.20 -2.08 7.73
CA PRO A 102 18.06 -2.99 7.49
C PRO A 102 17.19 -2.52 6.31
N HIS A 103 16.38 -3.43 5.78
CA HIS A 103 15.37 -3.11 4.77
C HIS A 103 14.14 -2.52 5.45
N ALA A 104 13.70 -1.35 4.97
CA ALA A 104 12.47 -0.71 5.39
C ALA A 104 11.26 -1.35 4.67
N TRP A 105 10.28 -1.84 5.42
CA TRP A 105 9.06 -2.42 4.88
C TRP A 105 7.82 -1.65 5.34
N PHE A 106 6.86 -1.52 4.44
CA PHE A 106 5.48 -1.22 4.77
C PHE A 106 4.56 -2.02 3.86
N ALA A 107 3.58 -2.70 4.46
CA ALA A 107 2.58 -3.41 3.70
C ALA A 107 1.19 -3.14 4.27
N GLY A 108 0.20 -3.01 3.39
CA GLY A 108 -1.15 -2.68 3.81
C GLY A 108 -2.16 -2.79 2.67
N TYR A 109 -3.38 -2.39 2.97
CA TYR A 109 -4.50 -2.41 2.05
C TYR A 109 -5.44 -1.24 2.33
N THR A 110 -6.26 -0.89 1.35
CA THR A 110 -7.37 0.06 1.50
C THR A 110 -8.69 -0.67 1.71
N PHE A 111 -9.70 0.03 2.20
CA PHE A 111 -11.03 -0.51 2.41
C PHE A 111 -12.09 0.59 2.20
N ASN A 112 -13.35 0.17 1.98
CA ASN A 112 -14.51 1.04 1.74
C ASN A 112 -14.53 1.76 0.38
N SER A 113 -13.84 1.24 -0.63
CA SER A 113 -13.93 1.73 -2.03
C SER A 113 -13.86 3.26 -2.12
N PHE A 114 -12.72 3.83 -1.80
CA PHE A 114 -12.54 5.27 -1.71
C PHE A 114 -12.51 5.94 -3.09
N ASN A 115 -13.16 7.10 -3.21
CA ASN A 115 -13.21 7.93 -4.44
C ASN A 115 -13.68 7.16 -5.69
N GLY A 116 -14.64 6.25 -5.52
CA GLY A 116 -15.20 5.46 -6.63
C GLY A 116 -14.27 4.41 -7.22
N LYS A 117 -13.12 4.17 -6.61
CA LYS A 117 -12.14 3.15 -7.04
C LYS A 117 -12.14 1.95 -6.10
N PRO A 118 -11.87 0.74 -6.63
CA PRO A 118 -11.74 -0.46 -5.82
C PRO A 118 -10.59 -0.38 -4.84
N ASP A 119 -10.69 -1.21 -3.80
CA ASP A 119 -9.62 -1.36 -2.81
C ASP A 119 -8.39 -2.05 -3.40
N ILE A 120 -7.22 -1.66 -2.93
CA ILE A 120 -5.94 -2.24 -3.36
C ILE A 120 -5.09 -2.66 -2.16
N ALA A 121 -4.23 -3.65 -2.37
CA ALA A 121 -3.18 -4.01 -1.44
C ALA A 121 -1.81 -3.65 -2.02
N VAL A 122 -0.94 -3.12 -1.17
CA VAL A 122 0.38 -2.62 -1.55
C VAL A 122 1.42 -3.12 -0.56
N ALA A 123 2.55 -3.58 -1.07
CA ALA A 123 3.74 -3.86 -0.29
C ALA A 123 4.91 -3.05 -0.84
N VAL A 124 5.62 -2.38 0.05
CA VAL A 124 6.79 -1.55 -0.26
C VAL A 124 8.00 -2.09 0.50
N ILE A 125 9.09 -2.26 -0.20
CA ILE A 125 10.42 -2.46 0.38
C ILE A 125 11.34 -1.35 -0.12
N VAL A 126 12.13 -0.79 0.80
CA VAL A 126 13.28 0.08 0.46
C VAL A 126 14.51 -0.58 1.05
N GLU A 127 15.39 -1.00 0.16
CA GLU A 127 16.55 -1.80 0.56
C GLU A 127 17.58 -0.94 1.29
N ASN A 128 18.05 -1.42 2.43
CA ASN A 128 19.15 -0.86 3.23
C ASN A 128 18.94 0.59 3.73
N GLU A 129 17.68 1.04 3.87
CA GLU A 129 17.35 2.42 4.25
C GLU A 129 16.84 2.58 5.70
N GLY A 130 16.68 1.51 6.45
CA GLY A 130 16.36 1.59 7.89
C GLY A 130 14.89 1.33 8.23
N GLU A 131 14.21 2.30 8.88
CA GLU A 131 12.88 2.08 9.46
C GLU A 131 11.75 2.15 8.44
N GLY A 132 10.85 1.16 8.47
CA GLY A 132 9.70 1.10 7.58
C GLY A 132 8.74 2.28 7.71
N SER A 133 8.63 2.88 8.90
CA SER A 133 7.83 4.08 9.13
C SER A 133 8.37 5.29 8.37
N ASP A 134 9.69 5.43 8.25
CA ASP A 134 10.32 6.63 7.71
C ASP A 134 10.44 6.61 6.19
N PHE A 135 10.68 5.45 5.61
CA PHE A 135 10.93 5.31 4.18
C PHE A 135 9.79 4.60 3.44
N ALA A 136 9.37 3.43 3.89
CA ALA A 136 8.38 2.63 3.18
C ALA A 136 6.93 3.13 3.35
N ALA A 137 6.55 3.64 4.53
CA ALA A 137 5.21 4.18 4.76
C ALA A 137 4.90 5.43 3.92
N PRO A 138 5.81 6.42 3.75
CA PRO A 138 5.62 7.52 2.80
C PRO A 138 5.41 7.05 1.36
N ILE A 139 6.17 6.06 0.90
CA ILE A 139 6.01 5.50 -0.46
C ILE A 139 4.65 4.78 -0.59
N PHE A 140 4.24 4.01 0.43
CA PHE A 140 2.90 3.42 0.46
C PHE A 140 1.81 4.48 0.27
N ARG A 141 1.86 5.58 1.05
CA ARG A 141 0.93 6.70 0.88
C ARG A 141 0.98 7.27 -0.55
N ARG A 142 2.19 7.41 -1.11
CA ARG A 142 2.38 7.93 -2.46
C ARG A 142 1.70 7.06 -3.51
N VAL A 143 1.80 5.74 -3.40
CA VAL A 143 1.09 4.79 -4.28
C VAL A 143 -0.42 4.96 -4.17
N LEU A 144 -0.95 5.07 -2.94
CA LEU A 144 -2.38 5.28 -2.73
C LEU A 144 -2.86 6.63 -3.28
N GLU A 145 -2.12 7.72 -3.05
CA GLU A 145 -2.47 9.03 -3.57
C GLU A 145 -2.48 9.04 -5.11
N ALA A 146 -1.46 8.46 -5.74
CA ALA A 146 -1.40 8.33 -7.20
C ALA A 146 -2.56 7.50 -7.73
N TYR A 147 -2.90 6.40 -7.06
CA TYR A 147 -4.02 5.56 -7.46
C TYR A 147 -5.37 6.27 -7.31
N TYR A 148 -5.68 6.85 -6.15
CA TYR A 148 -7.00 7.41 -5.88
C TYR A 148 -7.20 8.83 -6.43
N PHE A 149 -6.15 9.66 -6.45
CA PHE A 149 -6.24 11.06 -6.88
C PHE A 149 -5.53 11.35 -8.21
N GLY A 150 -4.75 10.41 -8.73
CA GLY A 150 -3.96 10.60 -9.95
C GLY A 150 -2.67 11.38 -9.72
N SER A 151 -2.45 11.91 -8.51
CA SER A 151 -1.27 12.70 -8.16
C SER A 151 -0.99 12.69 -6.67
N PRO A 152 0.27 12.92 -6.26
CA PRO A 152 0.65 13.13 -4.88
C PRO A 152 -0.08 14.32 -4.24
N GLN A 153 -0.46 14.18 -2.97
CA GLN A 153 -1.16 15.22 -2.21
C GLN A 153 -0.23 15.96 -1.23
N VAL A 154 0.85 15.32 -0.82
CA VAL A 154 1.83 15.86 0.13
C VAL A 154 3.22 15.57 -0.40
N LEU A 155 4.18 16.49 -0.22
CA LEU A 155 5.58 16.22 -0.51
C LEU A 155 6.30 15.78 0.76
N TYR A 156 7.13 14.77 0.63
CA TYR A 156 8.05 14.34 1.67
C TYR A 156 9.43 14.95 1.46
N TRP A 157 10.23 15.01 2.53
CA TRP A 157 11.55 15.62 2.54
C TRP A 157 12.53 15.04 1.49
N PHE A 158 12.40 13.75 1.19
CA PHE A 158 13.27 13.09 0.20
C PHE A 158 12.89 13.40 -1.25
N GLU A 159 11.68 13.89 -1.51
CA GLU A 159 11.21 14.17 -2.87
C GLU A 159 11.83 15.45 -3.45
N SER A 160 12.25 16.39 -2.62
CA SER A 160 12.94 17.60 -3.07
C SER A 160 14.27 17.29 -3.78
N GLY A 161 14.92 16.18 -3.40
CA GLY A 161 16.17 15.73 -4.03
C GLY A 161 15.99 15.15 -5.45
N PHE A 162 14.77 14.86 -5.89
CA PHE A 162 14.47 14.33 -7.23
C PHE A 162 14.08 15.40 -8.25
N GLY A 163 14.27 16.67 -7.94
CA GLY A 163 13.95 17.78 -8.86
C GLY A 163 12.45 17.96 -9.12
N ILE A 164 11.59 17.51 -8.21
CA ILE A 164 10.15 17.74 -8.28
C ILE A 164 9.90 19.24 -8.02
N THR A 165 9.75 20.01 -9.08
CA THR A 165 9.57 21.47 -9.00
C THR A 165 8.11 21.92 -8.90
N ARG A 166 7.15 20.99 -9.06
CA ARG A 166 5.72 21.32 -9.00
C ARG A 166 4.96 20.27 -8.24
N THR A 167 4.19 20.69 -7.25
CA THR A 167 3.14 19.88 -6.66
C THR A 167 2.00 19.74 -7.67
N PRO A 168 1.60 18.53 -8.06
CA PRO A 168 0.45 18.36 -8.93
C PRO A 168 -0.81 18.95 -8.27
N THR A 169 -1.70 19.54 -9.05
CA THR A 169 -2.99 19.98 -8.54
C THR A 169 -3.83 18.76 -8.17
N PRO A 170 -4.35 18.66 -6.94
CA PRO A 170 -5.16 17.53 -6.53
C PRO A 170 -6.42 17.41 -7.40
N PHE A 171 -6.74 16.19 -7.74
CA PHE A 171 -8.04 15.90 -8.34
C PHE A 171 -9.12 16.11 -7.25
N GLY A 172 -9.99 17.12 -7.43
CA GLY A 172 -11.05 17.43 -6.47
C GLY A 172 -10.81 18.63 -5.55
N GLY A 173 -9.79 19.45 -5.82
CA GLY A 173 -9.67 20.78 -5.22
C GLY A 173 -9.14 20.84 -3.78
N ILE A 174 -8.48 19.79 -3.29
CA ILE A 174 -7.79 19.87 -2.00
C ILE A 174 -6.48 20.64 -2.20
N PRO A 175 -6.26 21.78 -1.52
CA PRO A 175 -5.05 22.57 -1.71
C PRO A 175 -3.81 21.82 -1.21
N THR A 176 -2.84 21.62 -2.10
CA THR A 176 -1.51 21.12 -1.72
C THR A 176 -0.70 22.26 -1.10
N LYS A 177 -0.12 22.01 0.07
CA LYS A 177 0.86 22.94 0.63
C LYS A 177 2.14 22.85 -0.18
N THR A 178 2.42 23.86 -0.97
CA THR A 178 3.73 24.02 -1.61
C THR A 178 4.78 24.32 -0.53
N PRO A 179 5.92 23.61 -0.47
CA PRO A 179 7.01 24.03 0.40
C PRO A 179 7.43 25.44 -0.01
N LYS A 180 7.58 26.35 0.97
CA LYS A 180 8.20 27.63 0.70
C LYS A 180 9.67 27.41 0.35
N PRO A 181 10.22 28.20 -0.59
CA PRO A 181 11.64 28.12 -0.97
C PRO A 181 12.56 28.35 0.22
#